data_83f5ff7c4cabaaaa78a7af8689540f40
#
_entry.id   83f5ff7c4cabaaaa78a7af8689540f40
#
_cell.length_a   1.000
_cell.length_b   1.000
_cell.length_c   1.000
_cell.angle_alpha   90.00
_cell.angle_beta   90.00
_cell.angle_gamma   90.00
#
_symmetry.space_group_name_H-M   'P 1'
#
loop_
_entity.id
_entity.type
_entity.pdbx_description
1 polymer ?
#
loop_
_entity_poly.entity_id
_entity_poly.type
_entity_poly.pdbx_seq_one_letter_code
_entity_poly.pdbx_strand_id
1 'polypeptide(L)'
;MPPTVPRQKICFDEWNVWDPVRAPGEEGAEEAYTLSDALAVAVWLNVFVRQASSLGMANIAQSVNVISPLMTTRDGVVKQPPWWPLLLFSRYMRGQALAVGVRCGEWEGETKPGWIRGTVETPWLDVSAALGDDGVVSVAVVNIREDGAMEATLRGIPAGVEVEVHQVTGKGVLEREASVSASITTWPESHSYSFPAASLTMLRYKP
;
A
#
# COMPACT_ATOMS: atom_id res chain seq x y z
N MET A 1 28.03 32.58 3.98
CA MET A 1 27.67 31.18 4.19
C MET A 1 28.02 30.43 2.92
N PRO A 2 28.67 29.26 2.97
CA PRO A 2 28.87 28.48 1.77
C PRO A 2 27.47 28.09 1.21
N PRO A 3 27.30 27.99 -0.13
CA PRO A 3 26.04 27.59 -0.70
C PRO A 3 25.67 26.21 -0.16
N THR A 4 24.47 26.09 0.40
CA THR A 4 23.95 24.79 0.84
C THR A 4 23.79 23.91 -0.41
N VAL A 5 24.61 22.88 -0.53
CA VAL A 5 24.46 21.91 -1.60
C VAL A 5 23.07 21.27 -1.47
N PRO A 6 22.23 21.31 -2.51
CA PRO A 6 20.93 20.65 -2.46
C PRO A 6 21.10 19.18 -2.07
N ARG A 7 20.31 18.72 -1.09
CA ARG A 7 20.35 17.32 -0.67
C ARG A 7 19.92 16.45 -1.83
N GLN A 8 20.78 15.56 -2.27
CA GLN A 8 20.45 14.58 -3.31
C GLN A 8 19.34 13.67 -2.83
N LYS A 9 18.43 13.29 -3.73
CA LYS A 9 17.38 12.34 -3.49
C LYS A 9 17.61 11.07 -4.28
N ILE A 10 17.10 9.97 -3.75
CA ILE A 10 17.13 8.66 -4.41
C ILE A 10 16.11 8.68 -5.56
N CYS A 11 16.53 8.26 -6.75
CA CYS A 11 15.66 7.83 -7.82
C CYS A 11 15.59 6.30 -7.74
N PHE A 12 14.47 5.77 -7.24
CA PHE A 12 14.22 4.33 -7.22
C PHE A 12 13.51 3.98 -8.52
N ASP A 13 14.31 3.81 -9.56
CA ASP A 13 13.89 3.87 -10.95
C ASP A 13 13.25 2.58 -11.46
N GLU A 14 13.35 1.48 -10.72
CA GLU A 14 12.69 0.23 -11.05
C GLU A 14 12.34 -0.56 -9.78
N TRP A 15 11.06 -0.87 -9.59
CA TRP A 15 10.58 -1.70 -8.50
C TRP A 15 9.30 -2.42 -8.87
N ASN A 16 9.10 -3.63 -8.37
CA ASN A 16 7.84 -4.38 -8.39
C ASN A 16 7.96 -5.62 -7.51
N VAL A 17 6.88 -6.39 -7.43
CA VAL A 17 6.92 -7.78 -6.97
C VAL A 17 7.20 -8.66 -8.16
N TRP A 18 8.19 -9.53 -8.05
CA TRP A 18 8.54 -10.50 -9.07
C TRP A 18 8.88 -11.84 -8.43
N ASP A 19 8.16 -12.88 -8.85
CA ASP A 19 8.41 -14.25 -8.42
C ASP A 19 8.64 -15.14 -9.65
N PRO A 20 9.90 -15.47 -9.99
CA PRO A 20 10.23 -16.26 -11.18
C PRO A 20 9.60 -17.67 -11.18
N VAL A 21 9.16 -18.17 -10.02
CA VAL A 21 8.48 -19.48 -9.93
C VAL A 21 7.05 -19.41 -10.49
N ARG A 22 6.43 -18.22 -10.47
CA ARG A 22 5.06 -18.00 -10.97
C ARG A 22 5.00 -17.53 -12.41
N ALA A 23 6.13 -17.12 -13.00
CA ALA A 23 6.22 -16.80 -14.41
C ALA A 23 6.50 -18.09 -15.20
N PRO A 24 5.55 -18.65 -15.96
CA PRO A 24 5.77 -19.85 -16.75
C PRO A 24 6.88 -19.61 -17.79
N GLY A 25 7.79 -20.53 -17.93
CA GLY A 25 9.03 -20.36 -18.70
C GLY A 25 8.87 -19.94 -20.16
N GLU A 26 7.79 -20.34 -20.84
CA GLU A 26 7.48 -19.95 -22.22
C GLU A 26 6.72 -18.61 -22.32
N GLU A 27 6.10 -18.17 -21.23
CA GLU A 27 5.34 -16.91 -21.15
C GLU A 27 6.22 -15.74 -20.65
N GLY A 28 7.49 -16.02 -20.39
CA GLY A 28 8.44 -15.00 -19.95
C GLY A 28 8.10 -14.46 -18.56
N ALA A 29 8.07 -13.14 -18.43
CA ALA A 29 7.77 -12.45 -17.19
C ALA A 29 6.32 -11.95 -17.13
N GLU A 30 5.37 -12.67 -17.75
CA GLU A 30 3.93 -12.41 -17.65
C GLU A 30 3.39 -12.94 -16.32
N GLU A 31 3.66 -12.22 -15.25
CA GLU A 31 3.24 -12.55 -13.90
C GLU A 31 1.73 -12.55 -13.74
N ALA A 32 1.22 -13.57 -13.08
CA ALA A 32 -0.16 -13.63 -12.65
C ALA A 32 -0.25 -13.25 -11.17
N TYR A 33 -0.53 -12.01 -10.90
CA TYR A 33 -0.57 -11.45 -9.57
C TYR A 33 -1.79 -11.85 -8.75
N THR A 34 -1.60 -11.88 -7.45
CA THR A 34 -2.59 -12.21 -6.42
C THR A 34 -2.82 -11.03 -5.48
N LEU A 35 -3.75 -11.18 -4.53
CA LEU A 35 -3.98 -10.17 -3.50
C LEU A 35 -2.72 -9.96 -2.64
N SER A 36 -1.92 -11.00 -2.35
CA SER A 36 -0.69 -10.82 -1.57
C SER A 36 0.30 -9.90 -2.27
N ASP A 37 0.38 -9.94 -3.60
CA ASP A 37 1.22 -9.04 -4.38
C ASP A 37 0.71 -7.60 -4.33
N ALA A 38 -0.62 -7.42 -4.36
CA ALA A 38 -1.22 -6.11 -4.17
C ALA A 38 -0.89 -5.50 -2.80
N LEU A 39 -0.90 -6.32 -1.74
CA LEU A 39 -0.53 -5.88 -0.39
C LEU A 39 0.96 -5.54 -0.30
N ALA A 40 1.83 -6.34 -0.93
CA ALA A 40 3.25 -6.04 -1.01
C ALA A 40 3.52 -4.72 -1.74
N VAL A 41 2.84 -4.47 -2.87
CA VAL A 41 2.88 -3.18 -3.58
C VAL A 41 2.39 -2.04 -2.68
N ALA A 42 1.31 -2.23 -1.93
CA ALA A 42 0.79 -1.22 -1.00
C ALA A 42 1.78 -0.88 0.12
N VAL A 43 2.48 -1.88 0.68
CA VAL A 43 3.55 -1.68 1.67
C VAL A 43 4.72 -0.89 1.06
N TRP A 44 5.16 -1.21 -0.16
CA TRP A 44 6.17 -0.43 -0.87
C TRP A 44 5.75 1.03 -1.04
N LEU A 45 4.50 1.28 -1.46
CA LEU A 45 3.96 2.63 -1.61
C LEU A 45 3.93 3.38 -0.27
N ASN A 46 3.55 2.72 0.83
CA ASN A 46 3.63 3.30 2.17
C ASN A 46 5.08 3.69 2.54
N VAL A 47 6.05 2.81 2.26
CA VAL A 47 7.47 3.11 2.48
C VAL A 47 7.89 4.35 1.68
N PHE A 48 7.50 4.47 0.42
CA PHE A 48 7.84 5.63 -0.41
C PHE A 48 7.26 6.93 0.15
N VAL A 49 6.02 6.91 0.63
CA VAL A 49 5.41 8.08 1.29
C VAL A 49 6.19 8.44 2.56
N ARG A 50 6.49 7.48 3.43
CA ARG A 50 7.27 7.72 4.65
C ARG A 50 8.69 8.25 4.36
N GLN A 51 9.28 7.87 3.25
CA GLN A 51 10.63 8.26 2.83
C GLN A 51 10.67 9.44 1.85
N ALA A 52 9.58 10.16 1.66
CA ALA A 52 9.46 11.25 0.68
C ALA A 52 10.51 12.38 0.85
N SER A 53 11.09 12.55 2.04
CA SER A 53 12.20 13.48 2.27
C SER A 53 13.49 13.06 1.56
N SER A 54 13.72 11.77 1.37
CA SER A 54 14.94 11.18 0.78
C SER A 54 14.69 10.59 -0.61
N LEU A 55 13.43 10.24 -0.92
CA LEU A 55 13.01 9.68 -2.20
C LEU A 55 12.47 10.78 -3.11
N GLY A 56 13.03 10.92 -4.30
CA GLY A 56 12.57 11.89 -5.31
C GLY A 56 11.67 11.29 -6.36
N MET A 57 11.83 9.99 -6.62
CA MET A 57 11.09 9.27 -7.65
C MET A 57 11.07 7.78 -7.33
N ALA A 58 9.96 7.10 -7.65
CA ALA A 58 9.85 5.64 -7.59
C ALA A 58 8.97 5.18 -8.77
N ASN A 59 9.56 4.42 -9.69
CA ASN A 59 8.88 3.99 -10.93
C ASN A 59 8.61 2.50 -10.87
N ILE A 60 7.33 2.12 -11.01
CA ILE A 60 6.99 0.71 -11.13
C ILE A 60 7.48 0.15 -12.47
N ALA A 61 8.04 -1.04 -12.46
CA ALA A 61 8.48 -1.76 -13.62
C ALA A 61 7.84 -3.15 -13.67
N GLN A 62 7.03 -3.43 -14.68
CA GLN A 62 6.67 -2.56 -15.79
C GLN A 62 5.18 -2.19 -15.70
N SER A 63 4.66 -1.48 -16.71
CA SER A 63 3.27 -0.99 -16.65
C SER A 63 2.27 -1.96 -17.27
N VAL A 64 2.68 -2.71 -18.32
CA VAL A 64 1.79 -3.54 -19.15
C VAL A 64 2.46 -4.87 -19.50
N ASN A 65 1.75 -5.96 -19.36
CA ASN A 65 2.06 -7.35 -19.69
C ASN A 65 3.21 -7.97 -18.89
N VAL A 66 4.38 -7.38 -18.90
CA VAL A 66 5.57 -7.93 -18.27
C VAL A 66 5.69 -7.40 -16.84
N ILE A 67 5.64 -8.28 -15.84
CA ILE A 67 5.73 -7.94 -14.41
C ILE A 67 4.82 -6.71 -14.08
N SER A 68 3.56 -6.76 -14.46
CA SER A 68 2.78 -5.53 -14.57
C SER A 68 1.40 -5.58 -13.90
N PRO A 69 0.87 -4.43 -13.44
CA PRO A 69 -0.48 -4.33 -12.91
C PRO A 69 -1.58 -4.44 -13.99
N LEU A 70 -1.20 -4.37 -15.29
CA LEU A 70 -2.13 -4.41 -16.41
C LEU A 70 -1.73 -5.47 -17.42
N MET A 71 -2.68 -6.31 -17.82
CA MET A 71 -2.49 -7.31 -18.87
C MET A 71 -3.41 -6.99 -20.05
N THR A 72 -2.87 -7.01 -21.27
CA THR A 72 -3.68 -6.88 -22.47
C THR A 72 -4.21 -8.24 -22.90
N THR A 73 -5.44 -8.24 -23.36
CA THR A 73 -6.07 -9.40 -24.00
C THR A 73 -6.52 -9.02 -25.40
N ARG A 74 -6.99 -9.99 -26.17
CA ARG A 74 -7.55 -9.71 -27.48
C ARG A 74 -8.71 -8.69 -27.43
N ASP A 75 -9.48 -8.73 -26.35
CA ASP A 75 -10.74 -8.00 -26.23
C ASP A 75 -10.66 -6.80 -25.25
N GLY A 76 -9.47 -6.55 -24.65
CA GLY A 76 -9.35 -5.44 -23.72
C GLY A 76 -8.15 -5.52 -22.77
N VAL A 77 -8.32 -4.97 -21.58
CA VAL A 77 -7.29 -4.88 -20.55
C VAL A 77 -7.81 -5.48 -19.24
N VAL A 78 -7.05 -6.42 -18.67
CA VAL A 78 -7.28 -6.97 -17.34
C VAL A 78 -6.47 -6.17 -16.33
N LYS A 79 -7.13 -5.71 -15.28
CA LYS A 79 -6.50 -5.06 -14.12
C LYS A 79 -6.16 -6.14 -13.10
N GLN A 80 -4.87 -6.38 -12.90
CA GLN A 80 -4.40 -7.31 -11.88
C GLN A 80 -4.50 -6.70 -10.46
N PRO A 81 -4.48 -7.49 -9.37
CA PRO A 81 -4.62 -6.97 -8.01
C PRO A 81 -3.72 -5.78 -7.66
N PRO A 82 -2.42 -5.69 -8.05
CA PRO A 82 -1.56 -4.53 -7.79
C PRO A 82 -2.04 -3.21 -8.42
N TRP A 83 -2.93 -3.26 -9.41
CA TRP A 83 -3.55 -2.05 -9.97
C TRP A 83 -4.30 -1.22 -8.93
N TRP A 84 -4.95 -1.86 -7.97
CA TRP A 84 -5.81 -1.17 -7.03
C TRP A 84 -5.06 -0.29 -6.03
N PRO A 85 -4.00 -0.76 -5.33
CA PRO A 85 -3.19 0.13 -4.51
C PRO A 85 -2.55 1.26 -5.32
N LEU A 86 -2.03 1.00 -6.52
CA LEU A 86 -1.47 2.04 -7.38
C LEU A 86 -2.51 3.11 -7.71
N LEU A 87 -3.75 2.72 -8.03
CA LEU A 87 -4.86 3.63 -8.31
C LEU A 87 -5.18 4.50 -7.08
N LEU A 88 -5.32 3.89 -5.89
CA LEU A 88 -5.68 4.63 -4.68
C LEU A 88 -4.57 5.61 -4.26
N PHE A 89 -3.32 5.19 -4.29
CA PHE A 89 -2.20 6.06 -3.96
C PHE A 89 -2.03 7.19 -4.96
N SER A 90 -2.14 6.90 -6.25
CA SER A 90 -2.10 7.92 -7.31
C SER A 90 -3.18 8.99 -7.16
N ARG A 91 -4.36 8.60 -6.68
CA ARG A 91 -5.48 9.53 -6.51
C ARG A 91 -5.40 10.32 -5.22
N TYR A 92 -5.02 9.68 -4.12
CA TYR A 92 -5.28 10.18 -2.78
C TYR A 92 -4.05 10.48 -1.93
N MET A 93 -2.92 9.80 -2.17
CA MET A 93 -1.69 10.02 -1.40
C MET A 93 -0.81 11.10 -2.04
N ARG A 94 -1.34 12.31 -2.09
CA ARG A 94 -0.72 13.48 -2.72
C ARG A 94 -0.52 14.61 -1.72
N GLY A 95 0.42 15.52 -2.03
CA GLY A 95 0.74 16.65 -1.17
C GLY A 95 1.89 16.37 -0.22
N GLN A 96 1.72 16.66 1.04
CA GLN A 96 2.78 16.52 2.05
C GLN A 96 2.66 15.22 2.83
N ALA A 97 3.73 14.43 2.87
CA ALA A 97 3.78 13.25 3.73
C ALA A 97 3.73 13.65 5.21
N LEU A 98 2.91 12.95 5.98
CA LEU A 98 2.76 13.14 7.42
C LEU A 98 3.54 12.05 8.18
N ALA A 99 4.08 12.42 9.34
CA ALA A 99 4.69 11.44 10.24
C ALA A 99 3.61 10.57 10.88
N VAL A 100 3.80 9.26 10.85
CA VAL A 100 2.90 8.26 11.46
C VAL A 100 3.70 7.36 12.39
N GLY A 101 3.17 7.13 13.59
CA GLY A 101 3.67 6.13 14.53
C GLY A 101 2.70 4.96 14.62
N VAL A 102 3.19 3.73 14.50
CA VAL A 102 2.40 2.51 14.60
C VAL A 102 2.86 1.72 15.83
N ARG A 103 1.91 1.17 16.58
CA ARG A 103 2.15 0.21 17.66
C ARG A 103 1.18 -0.94 17.51
N CYS A 104 1.66 -2.06 17.06
CA CYS A 104 0.90 -3.31 16.95
C CYS A 104 1.87 -4.50 17.10
N GLY A 105 1.35 -5.71 17.15
CA GLY A 105 2.17 -6.91 17.04
C GLY A 105 2.86 -7.02 15.70
N GLU A 106 3.83 -7.93 15.62
CA GLU A 106 4.67 -8.14 14.44
C GLU A 106 4.47 -9.54 13.87
N TRP A 107 4.74 -9.67 12.58
CA TRP A 107 4.79 -10.95 11.94
C TRP A 107 6.04 -11.72 12.38
N GLU A 108 5.85 -12.97 12.80
CA GLU A 108 6.92 -13.81 13.36
C GLU A 108 7.35 -14.97 12.44
N GLY A 109 6.90 -14.96 11.17
CA GLY A 109 7.21 -16.02 10.22
C GLY A 109 8.68 -16.07 9.78
N GLU A 110 9.01 -17.06 8.97
CA GLU A 110 10.33 -17.19 8.35
C GLU A 110 10.49 -16.22 7.19
N THR A 111 11.66 -15.57 7.09
CA THR A 111 12.03 -14.73 5.94
C THR A 111 12.98 -15.48 5.00
N LYS A 112 12.93 -15.15 3.73
CA LYS A 112 13.90 -15.64 2.75
C LYS A 112 14.57 -14.45 2.05
N PRO A 113 15.87 -14.27 2.20
CA PRO A 113 16.78 -15.02 3.10
C PRO A 113 16.52 -14.72 4.59
N GLY A 114 16.84 -15.69 5.47
CA GLY A 114 16.52 -15.64 6.90
C GLY A 114 17.17 -14.49 7.69
N TRP A 115 18.25 -13.88 7.16
CA TRP A 115 18.92 -12.75 7.82
C TRP A 115 18.09 -11.43 7.76
N ILE A 116 17.14 -11.32 6.85
CA ILE A 116 16.28 -10.12 6.72
C ILE A 116 15.54 -9.86 8.02
N ARG A 117 15.00 -10.90 8.66
CA ARG A 117 14.23 -10.77 9.92
C ARG A 117 15.00 -10.10 11.03
N GLY A 118 16.31 -10.31 11.10
CA GLY A 118 17.15 -9.68 12.13
C GLY A 118 17.39 -8.18 11.90
N THR A 119 16.96 -7.64 10.79
CA THR A 119 17.23 -6.26 10.38
C THR A 119 15.98 -5.41 10.18
N VAL A 120 14.80 -6.03 10.07
CA VAL A 120 13.54 -5.33 9.75
C VAL A 120 12.42 -5.86 10.62
N GLU A 121 11.79 -4.96 11.36
CA GLU A 121 10.51 -5.21 12.02
C GLU A 121 9.40 -5.24 10.96
N THR A 122 8.47 -6.20 11.08
CA THR A 122 7.35 -6.35 10.15
C THR A 122 6.04 -6.26 10.93
N PRO A 123 5.56 -5.04 11.23
CA PRO A 123 4.31 -4.86 11.95
C PRO A 123 3.13 -5.41 11.14
N TRP A 124 2.13 -5.95 11.83
CA TRP A 124 0.90 -6.44 11.19
C TRP A 124 0.14 -5.35 10.44
N LEU A 125 0.25 -4.10 10.90
CA LEU A 125 -0.31 -2.93 10.22
C LEU A 125 0.83 -2.05 9.70
N ASP A 126 0.91 -1.87 8.39
CA ASP A 126 1.82 -0.92 7.75
C ASP A 126 1.03 0.33 7.32
N VAL A 127 1.52 1.52 7.71
CA VAL A 127 0.74 2.75 7.61
C VAL A 127 1.56 3.90 7.04
N SER A 128 0.94 4.69 6.17
CA SER A 128 1.42 6.02 5.80
C SER A 128 0.28 7.03 5.74
N ALA A 129 0.60 8.31 5.77
CA ALA A 129 -0.39 9.38 5.66
C ALA A 129 0.14 10.56 4.85
N ALA A 130 -0.78 11.27 4.21
CA ALA A 130 -0.49 12.49 3.46
C ALA A 130 -1.58 13.54 3.68
N LEU A 131 -1.18 14.81 3.65
CA LEU A 131 -2.07 15.98 3.64
C LEU A 131 -2.08 16.56 2.23
N GLY A 132 -3.23 16.51 1.59
CA GLY A 132 -3.46 17.10 0.27
C GLY A 132 -3.52 18.63 0.30
N ASP A 133 -3.30 19.26 -0.84
CA ASP A 133 -3.42 20.71 -1.00
C ASP A 133 -4.85 21.23 -0.79
N ASP A 134 -5.83 20.34 -0.87
CA ASP A 134 -7.25 20.57 -0.58
C ASP A 134 -7.58 20.51 0.93
N GLY A 135 -6.58 20.23 1.76
CA GLY A 135 -6.73 20.08 3.21
C GLY A 135 -7.30 18.72 3.64
N VAL A 136 -7.44 17.77 2.73
CA VAL A 136 -7.86 16.40 3.04
C VAL A 136 -6.69 15.58 3.51
N VAL A 137 -6.83 14.89 4.64
CA VAL A 137 -5.87 13.90 5.12
C VAL A 137 -6.26 12.54 4.56
N SER A 138 -5.29 11.87 3.94
CA SER A 138 -5.41 10.48 3.47
C SER A 138 -4.49 9.60 4.29
N VAL A 139 -5.01 8.48 4.82
CA VAL A 139 -4.27 7.49 5.61
C VAL A 139 -4.41 6.14 4.95
N ALA A 140 -3.30 5.56 4.53
CA ALA A 140 -3.25 4.21 3.95
C ALA A 140 -2.80 3.22 5.01
N VAL A 141 -3.63 2.21 5.28
CA VAL A 141 -3.36 1.15 6.25
C VAL A 141 -3.41 -0.19 5.54
N VAL A 142 -2.31 -0.92 5.56
CA VAL A 142 -2.22 -2.29 5.06
C VAL A 142 -2.26 -3.25 6.24
N ASN A 143 -3.27 -4.10 6.31
CA ASN A 143 -3.31 -5.22 7.23
C ASN A 143 -2.79 -6.46 6.50
N ILE A 144 -1.60 -6.93 6.89
CA ILE A 144 -0.97 -8.13 6.29
C ILE A 144 -1.42 -9.44 6.93
N ARG A 145 -2.23 -9.40 7.99
CA ARG A 145 -2.79 -10.62 8.61
C ARG A 145 -3.81 -11.26 7.70
N GLU A 146 -3.61 -12.53 7.41
CA GLU A 146 -4.53 -13.34 6.59
C GLU A 146 -5.68 -13.93 7.40
N ASP A 147 -5.43 -14.20 8.68
CA ASP A 147 -6.29 -14.98 9.57
C ASP A 147 -7.30 -14.13 10.35
N GLY A 148 -7.26 -12.81 10.19
CA GLY A 148 -8.21 -11.97 10.92
C GLY A 148 -8.10 -10.47 10.70
N ALA A 149 -9.22 -9.80 10.94
CA ALA A 149 -9.25 -8.36 11.03
C ALA A 149 -8.42 -7.86 12.22
N MET A 150 -7.89 -6.66 12.10
CA MET A 150 -7.18 -5.99 13.18
C MET A 150 -7.91 -4.73 13.60
N GLU A 151 -8.29 -4.67 14.86
CA GLU A 151 -8.81 -3.46 15.47
C GLU A 151 -7.64 -2.56 15.94
N ALA A 152 -7.69 -1.29 15.55
CA ALA A 152 -6.72 -0.31 16.00
C ALA A 152 -7.38 1.02 16.33
N THR A 153 -6.81 1.71 17.33
CA THR A 153 -7.20 3.08 17.69
C THR A 153 -6.37 4.07 16.87
N LEU A 154 -7.03 4.92 16.09
CA LEU A 154 -6.38 5.96 15.29
C LEU A 154 -6.49 7.30 16.01
N ARG A 155 -5.38 7.75 16.56
CA ARG A 155 -5.28 9.09 17.16
C ARG A 155 -4.93 10.10 16.07
N GLY A 156 -5.76 11.11 15.89
CA GLY A 156 -5.55 12.13 14.85
C GLY A 156 -6.73 12.26 13.90
N ILE A 157 -7.68 11.34 13.92
CA ILE A 157 -8.98 11.51 13.27
C ILE A 157 -9.96 11.98 14.34
N PRO A 158 -10.54 13.19 14.23
CA PRO A 158 -11.52 13.69 15.21
C PRO A 158 -12.79 12.82 15.20
N ALA A 159 -13.37 12.58 16.37
CA ALA A 159 -14.66 11.93 16.47
C ALA A 159 -15.75 12.78 15.80
N GLY A 160 -16.76 12.12 15.24
CA GLY A 160 -17.88 12.78 14.58
C GLY A 160 -17.60 13.29 13.16
N VAL A 161 -16.34 13.29 12.67
CA VAL A 161 -16.07 13.66 11.28
C VAL A 161 -16.51 12.57 10.32
N GLU A 162 -16.90 12.98 9.13
CA GLU A 162 -17.16 12.07 8.02
C GLU A 162 -15.85 11.59 7.42
N VAL A 163 -15.70 10.28 7.28
CA VAL A 163 -14.53 9.61 6.72
C VAL A 163 -14.95 8.81 5.52
N GLU A 164 -14.36 9.10 4.37
CA GLU A 164 -14.45 8.28 3.17
C GLU A 164 -13.50 7.11 3.32
N VAL A 165 -13.99 5.90 3.10
CA VAL A 165 -13.26 4.65 3.28
C VAL A 165 -13.20 3.90 1.95
N HIS A 166 -11.99 3.65 1.43
CA HIS A 166 -11.78 2.75 0.30
C HIS A 166 -11.04 1.51 0.76
N GLN A 167 -11.52 0.33 0.40
CA GLN A 167 -10.89 -0.92 0.80
C GLN A 167 -10.58 -1.79 -0.41
N VAL A 168 -9.34 -2.24 -0.51
CA VAL A 168 -8.92 -3.29 -1.43
C VAL A 168 -8.93 -4.60 -0.67
N THR A 169 -9.75 -5.55 -1.12
CA THR A 169 -9.91 -6.88 -0.53
C THR A 169 -10.07 -7.93 -1.61
N GLY A 170 -9.95 -9.21 -1.24
CA GLY A 170 -10.25 -10.37 -2.07
C GLY A 170 -10.78 -11.52 -1.23
N LYS A 171 -11.09 -12.64 -1.85
CA LYS A 171 -11.59 -13.85 -1.17
C LYS A 171 -10.49 -14.58 -0.40
N GLY A 172 -9.24 -14.39 -0.77
CA GLY A 172 -8.05 -14.97 -0.15
C GLY A 172 -6.78 -14.36 -0.73
N VAL A 173 -5.67 -14.48 -0.02
CA VAL A 173 -4.40 -13.82 -0.39
C VAL A 173 -3.80 -14.34 -1.70
N LEU A 174 -4.05 -15.59 -2.05
CA LEU A 174 -3.58 -16.20 -3.29
C LEU A 174 -4.58 -16.06 -4.46
N GLU A 175 -5.70 -15.38 -4.23
CA GLU A 175 -6.68 -15.12 -5.28
C GLU A 175 -6.22 -14.02 -6.22
N ARG A 176 -6.50 -14.22 -7.51
CA ARG A 176 -6.19 -13.27 -8.58
C ARG A 176 -7.22 -12.16 -8.73
N GLU A 177 -8.32 -12.26 -7.98
CA GLU A 177 -9.38 -11.28 -7.98
C GLU A 177 -9.29 -10.41 -6.73
N ALA A 178 -9.15 -9.13 -6.93
CA ALA A 178 -9.28 -8.12 -5.90
C ALA A 178 -10.24 -7.03 -6.36
N SER A 179 -10.94 -6.43 -5.42
CA SER A 179 -11.89 -5.37 -5.69
C SER A 179 -11.71 -4.19 -4.75
N VAL A 180 -12.15 -3.03 -5.18
CA VAL A 180 -12.23 -1.84 -4.34
C VAL A 180 -13.68 -1.58 -3.98
N SER A 181 -13.97 -1.51 -2.70
CA SER A 181 -15.22 -0.94 -2.18
C SER A 181 -14.99 0.48 -1.70
N ALA A 182 -16.03 1.30 -1.75
CA ALA A 182 -16.04 2.64 -1.20
C ALA A 182 -17.26 2.84 -0.32
N SER A 183 -17.09 3.47 0.84
CA SER A 183 -18.15 3.81 1.78
C SER A 183 -17.81 5.09 2.51
N ILE A 184 -18.80 5.65 3.20
CA ILE A 184 -18.63 6.79 4.09
C ILE A 184 -19.07 6.36 5.49
N THR A 185 -18.32 6.75 6.50
CA THR A 185 -18.65 6.48 7.91
C THR A 185 -18.43 7.72 8.75
N THR A 186 -19.16 7.85 9.84
CA THR A 186 -18.89 8.84 10.88
C THR A 186 -17.84 8.25 11.83
N TRP A 187 -16.76 9.00 12.10
CA TRP A 187 -15.67 8.50 12.94
C TRP A 187 -16.15 8.33 14.39
N PRO A 188 -15.96 7.15 15.00
CA PRO A 188 -16.50 6.86 16.32
C PRO A 188 -15.76 7.57 17.46
N GLU A 189 -16.45 7.81 18.58
CA GLU A 189 -15.86 8.34 19.82
C GLU A 189 -14.75 7.44 20.40
N SER A 190 -14.80 6.15 20.14
CA SER A 190 -13.76 5.20 20.53
C SER A 190 -12.47 5.38 19.77
N HIS A 191 -12.48 6.13 18.66
CA HIS A 191 -11.40 6.24 17.69
C HIS A 191 -10.91 4.90 17.12
N SER A 192 -11.67 3.82 17.31
CA SER A 192 -11.33 2.47 16.85
C SER A 192 -11.88 2.18 15.46
N TYR A 193 -11.11 1.46 14.67
CA TYR A 193 -11.51 0.95 13.38
C TYR A 193 -11.01 -0.49 13.18
N SER A 194 -11.86 -1.34 12.59
CA SER A 194 -11.52 -2.72 12.28
C SER A 194 -11.06 -2.83 10.84
N PHE A 195 -9.76 -3.08 10.63
CA PHE A 195 -9.15 -3.29 9.33
C PHE A 195 -9.34 -4.75 8.92
N PRO A 196 -10.03 -5.03 7.79
CA PRO A 196 -10.24 -6.42 7.34
C PRO A 196 -8.94 -7.20 7.21
N ALA A 197 -9.01 -8.53 7.33
CA ALA A 197 -7.90 -9.41 7.03
C ALA A 197 -7.38 -9.18 5.62
N ALA A 198 -6.08 -9.29 5.41
CA ALA A 198 -5.43 -9.18 4.09
C ALA A 198 -6.00 -8.02 3.25
N SER A 199 -5.86 -6.79 3.71
CA SER A 199 -6.49 -5.64 3.07
C SER A 199 -5.61 -4.40 3.01
N LEU A 200 -5.88 -3.54 2.03
CA LEU A 200 -5.49 -2.13 2.08
C LEU A 200 -6.75 -1.30 2.36
N THR A 201 -6.73 -0.49 3.41
CA THR A 201 -7.77 0.50 3.71
C THR A 201 -7.21 1.92 3.55
N MET A 202 -7.85 2.74 2.72
CA MET A 202 -7.57 4.16 2.57
C MET A 202 -8.67 4.94 3.26
N LEU A 203 -8.32 5.67 4.32
CA LEU A 203 -9.23 6.57 5.05
C LEU A 203 -8.96 8.00 4.60
N ARG A 204 -10.02 8.74 4.30
CA ARG A 204 -9.91 10.14 3.86
C ARG A 204 -10.87 11.00 4.63
N TYR A 205 -10.37 12.08 5.20
CA TYR A 205 -11.20 13.02 6.00
C TYR A 205 -10.64 14.43 5.93
N LYS A 206 -11.50 15.37 6.21
CA LYS A 206 -11.09 16.76 6.40
C LYS A 206 -11.18 17.09 7.90
N PRO A 207 -10.04 17.45 8.54
CA PRO A 207 -10.01 17.79 9.97
C PRO A 207 -10.87 18.98 10.33
#